data_46a5a4c3d1b6afdc1fb2f70063c33feb
#
_entry.id   46a5a4c3d1b6afdc1fb2f70063c33feb
#
_cell.length_a   1.000
_cell.length_b   1.000
_cell.length_c   1.000
_cell.angle_alpha   90.00
_cell.angle_beta   90.00
_cell.angle_gamma   90.00
#
_symmetry.space_group_name_H-M   'P 1'
#
loop_
_entity.id
_entity.type
_entity.pdbx_description
1 polymer ?
#
loop_
_entity_poly.entity_id
_entity_poly.type
_entity_poly.pdbx_seq_one_letter_code
_entity_poly.pdbx_strand_id
1 'polypeptide(L)'
;MSFSKRFKQLGSVLTETQIQHIKGVPFPITEKLSASDYFKDELKITLESVPYNISEFAICETLIYPTLREVWKPYLDVFNIWSRALIKLNINIKGYPDYLMAKRSPLSAVVFEKPYLAVVEAKKDDFDGAWGQCLYEMYTIQQLNDDKDMPVYGMTSSGLIWQIGKLEGKKFTQYATIFTIEDIDRLFSGLKTLFELCRLNVR
;
A
#
# COMPACT_ATOMS: atom_id res chain seq x y z
N MET A 1 8.67 17.33 -12.18
CA MET A 1 9.48 16.77 -11.08
C MET A 1 8.84 15.46 -10.64
N SER A 2 9.60 14.38 -10.51
CA SER A 2 9.08 13.12 -9.96
C SER A 2 8.71 13.32 -8.49
N PHE A 3 7.68 12.64 -7.98
CA PHE A 3 7.29 12.63 -6.55
C PHE A 3 8.47 12.40 -5.63
N SER A 4 9.34 11.44 -5.96
CA SER A 4 10.52 11.08 -5.20
C SER A 4 11.54 12.20 -4.94
N LYS A 5 11.45 13.32 -5.66
CA LYS A 5 12.36 14.47 -5.47
C LYS A 5 11.78 15.59 -4.62
N ARG A 6 10.44 15.71 -4.50
CA ARG A 6 9.79 16.85 -3.82
C ARG A 6 9.43 16.55 -2.36
N PHE A 7 9.06 15.32 -2.03
CA PHE A 7 8.58 14.95 -0.71
C PHE A 7 9.34 13.74 -0.16
N LYS A 8 10.54 14.01 0.31
CA LYS A 8 11.41 12.99 0.92
C LYS A 8 11.15 12.74 2.41
N GLN A 9 10.28 13.54 3.04
CA GLN A 9 10.03 13.46 4.46
C GLN A 9 8.56 13.66 4.77
N LEU A 10 8.04 12.85 5.68
CA LEU A 10 6.65 12.90 6.11
C LEU A 10 6.24 14.30 6.61
N GLY A 11 7.10 14.97 7.40
CA GLY A 11 6.83 16.31 7.92
C GLY A 11 6.57 17.37 6.85
N SER A 12 7.27 17.31 5.72
CA SER A 12 7.06 18.22 4.59
C SER A 12 5.69 18.03 3.94
N VAL A 13 5.25 16.79 3.80
CA VAL A 13 3.92 16.46 3.25
C VAL A 13 2.82 16.96 4.18
N LEU A 14 2.94 16.69 5.48
CA LEU A 14 1.96 17.14 6.50
C LEU A 14 1.81 18.66 6.47
N THR A 15 2.93 19.40 6.37
CA THR A 15 2.93 20.86 6.32
C THR A 15 2.27 21.38 5.04
N GLU A 16 2.60 20.81 3.87
CA GLU A 16 2.04 21.29 2.60
C GLU A 16 0.54 20.95 2.45
N THR A 17 0.14 19.76 2.89
CA THR A 17 -1.25 19.30 2.76
C THR A 17 -2.15 19.71 3.91
N GLN A 18 -1.59 20.24 5.01
CA GLN A 18 -2.30 20.57 6.26
C GLN A 18 -3.08 19.35 6.80
N ILE A 19 -2.47 18.17 6.72
CA ILE A 19 -3.01 16.91 7.24
C ILE A 19 -2.53 16.73 8.67
N GLN A 20 -3.47 16.40 9.57
CA GLN A 20 -3.18 16.04 10.96
C GLN A 20 -2.63 14.61 11.03
N HIS A 21 -1.49 14.41 11.66
CA HIS A 21 -0.88 13.12 11.89
C HIS A 21 -1.31 12.51 13.23
N ILE A 22 -1.86 11.31 13.20
CA ILE A 22 -2.28 10.53 14.37
C ILE A 22 -1.39 9.28 14.45
N LYS A 23 -0.78 9.06 15.63
CA LYS A 23 0.07 7.90 15.93
C LYS A 23 -0.47 7.11 17.14
N GLY A 24 0.11 5.95 17.39
CA GLY A 24 -0.16 5.17 18.60
C GLY A 24 -1.43 4.33 18.56
N VAL A 25 -2.20 4.39 17.49
CA VAL A 25 -3.42 3.57 17.31
C VAL A 25 -3.02 2.21 16.75
N PRO A 26 -3.40 1.08 17.37
CA PRO A 26 -3.17 -0.24 16.79
C PRO A 26 -4.04 -0.43 15.55
N PHE A 27 -3.54 -1.19 14.57
CA PHE A 27 -4.36 -1.61 13.43
C PHE A 27 -5.36 -2.68 13.88
N PRO A 28 -6.66 -2.50 13.63
CA PRO A 28 -7.68 -3.47 14.04
C PRO A 28 -7.63 -4.69 13.11
N ILE A 29 -7.08 -5.81 13.58
CA ILE A 29 -7.11 -7.07 12.82
C ILE A 29 -8.46 -7.74 13.10
N THR A 30 -9.37 -7.71 12.13
CA THR A 30 -10.72 -8.28 12.21
C THR A 30 -10.86 -9.59 11.44
N GLU A 31 -9.95 -9.84 10.51
CA GLU A 31 -9.94 -11.01 9.66
C GLU A 31 -8.80 -11.96 10.04
N LYS A 32 -9.02 -13.25 9.78
CA LYS A 32 -7.97 -14.28 9.93
C LYS A 32 -7.67 -14.89 8.56
N LEU A 33 -6.39 -15.01 8.27
CA LEU A 33 -5.90 -15.69 7.07
C LEU A 33 -4.53 -16.29 7.37
N SER A 34 -4.38 -17.57 7.15
CA SER A 34 -3.07 -18.23 7.18
C SER A 34 -2.52 -18.38 5.77
N ALA A 35 -1.21 -18.21 5.63
CA ALA A 35 -0.53 -18.48 4.39
C ALA A 35 -0.57 -19.99 4.08
N SER A 36 -0.70 -20.35 2.81
CA SER A 36 -0.63 -21.74 2.37
C SER A 36 0.78 -22.30 2.60
N ASP A 37 0.88 -23.62 2.78
CA ASP A 37 2.18 -24.28 2.92
C ASP A 37 3.05 -24.05 1.68
N TYR A 38 2.43 -24.06 0.48
CA TYR A 38 3.13 -23.70 -0.77
C TYR A 38 3.74 -22.30 -0.70
N PHE A 39 3.00 -21.29 -0.23
CA PHE A 39 3.55 -19.95 -0.11
C PHE A 39 4.68 -19.87 0.92
N LYS A 40 4.55 -20.59 2.04
CA LYS A 40 5.58 -20.64 3.10
C LYS A 40 6.87 -21.25 2.57
N ASP A 41 6.78 -22.31 1.75
CA ASP A 41 7.92 -22.96 1.13
C ASP A 41 8.61 -22.04 0.11
N GLU A 42 7.85 -21.38 -0.77
CA GLU A 42 8.37 -20.40 -1.74
C GLU A 42 9.03 -19.19 -1.03
N LEU A 43 8.43 -18.72 0.06
CA LEU A 43 9.00 -17.64 0.86
C LEU A 43 10.33 -18.06 1.49
N LYS A 44 10.42 -19.27 2.01
CA LYS A 44 11.66 -19.82 2.56
C LYS A 44 12.77 -19.88 1.52
N ILE A 45 12.47 -20.40 0.31
CA ILE A 45 13.41 -20.43 -0.82
C ILE A 45 13.87 -19.01 -1.16
N THR A 46 12.94 -18.05 -1.19
CA THR A 46 13.25 -16.65 -1.49
C THR A 46 14.23 -16.06 -0.45
N LEU A 47 13.94 -16.24 0.82
CA LEU A 47 14.77 -15.69 1.90
C LEU A 47 16.16 -16.33 1.99
N GLU A 48 16.28 -17.62 1.66
CA GLU A 48 17.54 -18.39 1.75
C GLU A 48 18.41 -18.28 0.47
N SER A 49 17.79 -18.15 -0.72
CA SER A 49 18.49 -18.40 -1.97
C SER A 49 18.37 -17.26 -3.01
N VAL A 50 17.45 -16.31 -2.83
CA VAL A 50 17.26 -15.23 -3.78
C VAL A 50 17.90 -13.94 -3.26
N PRO A 51 18.64 -13.17 -4.07
CA PRO A 51 19.22 -11.88 -3.67
C PRO A 51 18.14 -10.78 -3.62
N TYR A 52 17.10 -10.97 -2.78
CA TYR A 52 15.91 -10.12 -2.71
C TYR A 52 16.20 -8.68 -2.27
N ASN A 53 17.28 -8.44 -1.52
CA ASN A 53 17.58 -7.15 -0.89
C ASN A 53 18.56 -6.26 -1.67
N ILE A 54 18.90 -6.59 -2.91
CA ILE A 54 19.84 -5.81 -3.72
C ILE A 54 19.28 -4.46 -4.18
N SER A 55 17.96 -4.35 -4.31
CA SER A 55 17.27 -3.13 -4.74
C SER A 55 15.81 -3.11 -4.28
N GLU A 56 15.17 -1.90 -4.28
CA GLU A 56 13.73 -1.78 -4.05
C GLU A 56 12.91 -2.58 -5.11
N PHE A 57 13.40 -2.68 -6.34
CA PHE A 57 12.78 -3.50 -7.37
C PHE A 57 12.79 -4.99 -7.02
N ALA A 58 13.95 -5.50 -6.58
CA ALA A 58 14.05 -6.90 -6.18
C ALA A 58 13.11 -7.22 -5.00
N ILE A 59 13.04 -6.34 -4.01
CA ILE A 59 12.10 -6.45 -2.88
C ILE A 59 10.65 -6.47 -3.39
N CYS A 60 10.29 -5.59 -4.31
CA CYS A 60 8.94 -5.55 -4.90
C CYS A 60 8.59 -6.87 -5.58
N GLU A 61 9.47 -7.38 -6.42
CA GLU A 61 9.22 -8.57 -7.25
C GLU A 61 9.21 -9.87 -6.44
N THR A 62 10.09 -9.98 -5.45
CA THR A 62 10.33 -11.25 -4.76
C THR A 62 9.59 -11.40 -3.43
N LEU A 63 9.28 -10.30 -2.75
CA LEU A 63 8.62 -10.32 -1.44
C LEU A 63 7.28 -9.60 -1.43
N ILE A 64 7.23 -8.33 -1.90
CA ILE A 64 6.03 -7.51 -1.74
C ILE A 64 4.90 -8.00 -2.65
N TYR A 65 5.14 -8.11 -3.95
CA TYR A 65 4.10 -8.52 -4.88
C TYR A 65 3.59 -9.96 -4.64
N PRO A 66 4.43 -10.96 -4.42
CA PRO A 66 3.96 -12.30 -4.07
C PRO A 66 3.06 -12.32 -2.83
N THR A 67 3.44 -11.57 -1.77
CA THR A 67 2.64 -11.45 -0.54
C THR A 67 1.29 -10.79 -0.80
N LEU A 68 1.27 -9.65 -1.50
CA LEU A 68 0.02 -8.97 -1.88
C LEU A 68 -0.87 -9.85 -2.75
N ARG A 69 -0.28 -10.55 -3.74
CA ARG A 69 -1.00 -11.39 -4.69
C ARG A 69 -1.72 -12.55 -4.00
N GLU A 70 -1.08 -13.20 -3.01
CA GLU A 70 -1.71 -14.31 -2.28
C GLU A 70 -2.99 -13.84 -1.56
N VAL A 71 -2.93 -12.72 -0.87
CA VAL A 71 -4.08 -12.16 -0.16
C VAL A 71 -5.12 -11.58 -1.12
N TRP A 72 -4.70 -11.10 -2.31
CA TRP A 72 -5.59 -10.50 -3.31
C TRP A 72 -6.45 -11.52 -4.08
N LYS A 73 -6.03 -12.76 -4.20
CA LYS A 73 -6.74 -13.79 -5.00
C LYS A 73 -8.27 -13.82 -4.80
N PRO A 74 -8.82 -13.72 -3.58
CA PRO A 74 -10.26 -13.69 -3.36
C PRO A 74 -10.97 -12.42 -3.84
N TYR A 75 -10.21 -11.36 -4.21
CA TYR A 75 -10.74 -10.04 -4.56
C TYR A 75 -10.58 -9.70 -6.04
N LEU A 76 -10.25 -10.67 -6.89
CA LEU A 76 -9.99 -10.47 -8.32
C LEU A 76 -11.17 -9.81 -9.06
N ASP A 77 -12.40 -10.02 -8.60
CA ASP A 77 -13.60 -9.42 -9.19
C ASP A 77 -13.96 -8.05 -8.56
N VAL A 78 -13.26 -7.63 -7.51
CA VAL A 78 -13.56 -6.41 -6.75
C VAL A 78 -12.61 -5.27 -7.14
N PHE A 79 -11.32 -5.53 -7.13
CA PHE A 79 -10.29 -4.54 -7.44
C PHE A 79 -9.04 -5.16 -8.06
N ASN A 80 -8.28 -4.34 -8.78
CA ASN A 80 -7.00 -4.68 -9.36
C ASN A 80 -5.85 -4.09 -8.54
N ILE A 81 -4.69 -4.76 -8.58
CA ILE A 81 -3.40 -4.22 -8.14
C ILE A 81 -2.58 -3.89 -9.37
N TRP A 82 -2.20 -2.62 -9.51
CA TRP A 82 -1.42 -2.10 -10.61
C TRP A 82 0.00 -1.81 -10.14
N SER A 83 0.98 -2.36 -10.83
CA SER A 83 2.40 -2.06 -10.57
C SER A 83 2.78 -0.78 -11.32
N ARG A 84 3.36 0.20 -10.58
CA ARG A 84 3.95 1.44 -11.11
C ARG A 84 3.04 2.23 -12.04
N ALA A 85 1.77 2.23 -11.71
CA ALA A 85 0.77 2.95 -12.48
C ALA A 85 0.88 4.46 -12.27
N LEU A 86 0.80 5.22 -13.36
CA LEU A 86 0.79 6.67 -13.28
C LEU A 86 -0.49 7.16 -12.59
N ILE A 87 -0.34 7.84 -11.46
CA ILE A 87 -1.38 8.69 -10.88
C ILE A 87 -1.05 10.15 -11.23
N LYS A 88 -2.05 10.88 -11.73
CA LYS A 88 -1.86 12.26 -12.17
C LYS A 88 -3.08 13.11 -11.86
N LEU A 89 -2.91 14.06 -10.95
CA LEU A 89 -3.92 15.06 -10.64
C LEU A 89 -3.81 16.25 -11.60
N ASN A 90 -2.59 16.74 -11.85
CA ASN A 90 -2.29 17.80 -12.80
C ASN A 90 -0.83 17.69 -13.28
N ILE A 91 -0.36 18.70 -14.06
CA ILE A 91 1.01 18.65 -14.61
C ILE A 91 2.11 18.63 -13.54
N ASN A 92 1.84 19.20 -12.35
CA ASN A 92 2.80 19.30 -11.25
C ASN A 92 2.66 18.18 -10.21
N ILE A 93 1.50 17.52 -10.16
CA ILE A 93 1.16 16.49 -9.16
C ILE A 93 0.91 15.18 -9.90
N LYS A 94 1.94 14.36 -9.94
CA LYS A 94 1.93 13.03 -10.55
C LYS A 94 2.95 12.12 -9.89
N GLY A 95 2.70 10.83 -9.85
CA GLY A 95 3.61 9.83 -9.29
C GLY A 95 3.36 8.43 -9.85
N TYR A 96 4.20 7.54 -9.39
CA TYR A 96 4.18 6.13 -9.76
C TYR A 96 4.36 5.32 -8.49
N PRO A 97 3.30 5.10 -7.70
CA PRO A 97 3.40 4.21 -6.55
C PRO A 97 3.90 2.83 -6.99
N ASP A 98 4.64 2.15 -6.14
CA ASP A 98 5.11 0.81 -6.49
C ASP A 98 3.91 -0.11 -6.77
N TYR A 99 2.84 0.02 -5.96
CA TYR A 99 1.55 -0.61 -6.28
C TYR A 99 0.37 0.33 -5.95
N LEU A 100 -0.63 0.30 -6.83
CA LEU A 100 -1.90 1.00 -6.68
C LEU A 100 -3.04 -0.02 -6.70
N MET A 101 -3.91 0.03 -5.69
CA MET A 101 -5.17 -0.72 -5.69
C MET A 101 -6.30 0.18 -6.16
N ALA A 102 -7.05 -0.28 -7.15
CA ALA A 102 -8.18 0.44 -7.72
C ALA A 102 -9.34 -0.52 -8.01
N LYS A 103 -10.57 0.00 -7.97
CA LYS A 103 -11.78 -0.76 -8.35
C LYS A 103 -11.56 -1.45 -9.68
N ARG A 104 -12.04 -2.69 -9.81
CA ARG A 104 -12.01 -3.41 -11.07
C ARG A 104 -13.03 -2.80 -12.03
N SER A 105 -12.58 -2.45 -13.23
CA SER A 105 -13.48 -1.97 -14.27
C SER A 105 -14.29 -3.14 -14.87
N PRO A 106 -15.60 -2.96 -15.08
CA PRO A 106 -16.41 -3.94 -15.79
C PRO A 106 -16.03 -4.04 -17.29
N LEU A 107 -15.31 -3.06 -17.82
CA LEU A 107 -14.91 -3.04 -19.22
C LEU A 107 -13.72 -3.95 -19.50
N SER A 108 -12.70 -3.90 -18.65
CA SER A 108 -11.48 -4.70 -18.80
C SER A 108 -10.55 -4.54 -17.61
N ALA A 109 -9.72 -5.55 -17.35
CA ALA A 109 -8.66 -5.48 -16.34
C ALA A 109 -7.57 -4.43 -16.66
N VAL A 110 -7.48 -3.91 -17.88
CA VAL A 110 -6.51 -2.88 -18.27
C VAL A 110 -7.07 -1.46 -18.17
N VAL A 111 -8.32 -1.30 -17.73
CA VAL A 111 -8.96 0.00 -17.54
C VAL A 111 -8.88 0.41 -16.10
N PHE A 112 -8.35 1.62 -15.84
CA PHE A 112 -8.40 2.22 -14.52
C PHE A 112 -9.81 2.67 -14.19
N GLU A 113 -10.31 2.24 -13.05
CA GLU A 113 -11.65 2.58 -12.54
C GLU A 113 -11.54 3.17 -11.14
N LYS A 114 -12.27 4.25 -10.88
CA LYS A 114 -12.41 4.80 -9.52
C LYS A 114 -13.43 3.97 -8.72
N PRO A 115 -13.30 3.91 -7.39
CA PRO A 115 -12.31 4.59 -6.58
C PRO A 115 -10.93 3.91 -6.58
N TYR A 116 -9.90 4.74 -6.37
CA TYR A 116 -8.58 4.30 -5.99
C TYR A 116 -8.57 4.06 -4.46
N LEU A 117 -8.08 2.92 -4.02
CA LEU A 117 -8.33 2.40 -2.67
C LEU A 117 -7.11 2.45 -1.77
N ALA A 118 -5.96 2.08 -2.31
CA ALA A 118 -4.71 2.03 -1.55
C ALA A 118 -3.47 2.19 -2.43
N VAL A 119 -2.38 2.62 -1.82
CA VAL A 119 -1.03 2.65 -2.41
C VAL A 119 -0.05 1.86 -1.56
N VAL A 120 0.98 1.32 -2.18
CA VAL A 120 2.10 0.64 -1.51
C VAL A 120 3.40 1.24 -1.98
N GLU A 121 4.25 1.61 -1.02
CA GLU A 121 5.61 2.11 -1.23
C GLU A 121 6.64 1.15 -0.64
N ALA A 122 7.55 0.72 -1.47
CA ALA A 122 8.69 -0.09 -1.08
C ALA A 122 9.87 0.80 -0.69
N LYS A 123 10.51 0.49 0.44
CA LYS A 123 11.77 1.12 0.85
C LYS A 123 12.64 0.11 1.56
N LYS A 124 13.93 0.13 1.23
CA LYS A 124 14.88 -0.78 1.85
C LYS A 124 15.12 -0.41 3.32
N ASP A 125 15.44 0.85 3.61
CA ASP A 125 15.91 1.29 4.93
C ASP A 125 15.30 2.62 5.43
N ASP A 126 14.61 3.39 4.58
CA ASP A 126 14.08 4.73 4.88
C ASP A 126 12.56 4.72 5.00
N PHE A 127 12.03 4.31 6.15
CA PHE A 127 10.58 4.30 6.41
C PHE A 127 9.98 5.71 6.54
N ASP A 128 10.72 6.72 7.00
CA ASP A 128 10.22 8.10 7.06
C ASP A 128 10.01 8.66 5.65
N GLY A 129 10.99 8.45 4.77
CA GLY A 129 10.87 8.80 3.36
C GLY A 129 9.78 8.01 2.64
N ALA A 130 9.62 6.72 2.96
CA ALA A 130 8.52 5.91 2.44
C ALA A 130 7.15 6.48 2.82
N TRP A 131 6.96 6.85 4.08
CA TRP A 131 5.71 7.46 4.54
C TRP A 131 5.46 8.85 3.95
N GLY A 132 6.51 9.64 3.73
CA GLY A 132 6.38 10.91 3.02
C GLY A 132 5.82 10.73 1.61
N GLN A 133 6.40 9.82 0.85
CA GLN A 133 5.96 9.49 -0.51
C GLN A 133 4.56 8.87 -0.50
N CYS A 134 4.34 7.83 0.31
CA CYS A 134 3.08 7.13 0.44
C CYS A 134 1.92 8.08 0.81
N LEU A 135 2.08 8.94 1.83
CA LEU A 135 1.05 9.89 2.23
C LEU A 135 0.73 10.89 1.12
N TYR A 136 1.73 11.37 0.38
CA TYR A 136 1.47 12.27 -0.73
C TYR A 136 0.70 11.59 -1.87
N GLU A 137 0.96 10.34 -2.14
CA GLU A 137 0.22 9.54 -3.10
C GLU A 137 -1.20 9.23 -2.61
N MET A 138 -1.38 8.90 -1.31
CA MET A 138 -2.70 8.78 -0.70
C MET A 138 -3.51 10.09 -0.84
N TYR A 139 -2.89 11.24 -0.58
CA TYR A 139 -3.51 12.54 -0.79
C TYR A 139 -3.89 12.77 -2.24
N THR A 140 -3.02 12.41 -3.16
CA THR A 140 -3.27 12.56 -4.61
C THR A 140 -4.47 11.73 -5.06
N ILE A 141 -4.52 10.45 -4.68
CA ILE A 141 -5.65 9.59 -5.05
C ILE A 141 -6.95 9.98 -4.33
N GLN A 142 -6.89 10.50 -3.11
CA GLN A 142 -8.06 11.07 -2.44
C GLN A 142 -8.65 12.25 -3.25
N GLN A 143 -7.79 13.14 -3.78
CA GLN A 143 -8.26 14.22 -4.66
C GLN A 143 -8.80 13.69 -5.99
N LEU A 144 -8.24 12.59 -6.52
CA LEU A 144 -8.70 11.96 -7.76
C LEU A 144 -10.03 11.23 -7.60
N ASN A 145 -10.32 10.69 -6.41
CA ASN A 145 -11.60 10.02 -6.12
C ASN A 145 -12.80 10.97 -6.03
N ASP A 146 -12.54 12.27 -5.91
CA ASP A 146 -13.57 13.31 -5.74
C ASP A 146 -14.43 13.13 -4.46
N ASP A 147 -14.01 12.27 -3.54
CA ASP A 147 -14.60 12.02 -2.23
C ASP A 147 -13.51 12.05 -1.16
N LYS A 148 -13.46 13.17 -0.42
CA LYS A 148 -12.41 13.40 0.59
C LYS A 148 -12.65 12.63 1.89
N ASP A 149 -13.88 12.20 2.12
CA ASP A 149 -14.27 11.47 3.34
C ASP A 149 -14.10 9.96 3.16
N MET A 150 -14.02 9.49 1.91
CA MET A 150 -13.70 8.10 1.62
C MET A 150 -12.26 7.79 2.08
N PRO A 151 -12.06 6.80 2.95
CA PRO A 151 -10.73 6.45 3.41
C PRO A 151 -9.86 5.89 2.27
N VAL A 152 -8.63 6.39 2.20
CA VAL A 152 -7.56 5.86 1.35
C VAL A 152 -6.53 5.21 2.25
N TYR A 153 -6.07 4.03 1.89
CA TYR A 153 -5.08 3.30 2.67
C TYR A 153 -3.69 3.42 2.06
N GLY A 154 -2.68 3.34 2.91
CA GLY A 154 -1.28 3.29 2.52
C GLY A 154 -0.55 2.16 3.22
N MET A 155 0.39 1.57 2.53
CA MET A 155 1.32 0.59 3.09
C MET A 155 2.75 1.01 2.76
N THR A 156 3.64 0.87 3.73
CA THR A 156 5.08 0.96 3.48
C THR A 156 5.73 -0.35 3.85
N SER A 157 6.68 -0.82 3.02
CA SER A 157 7.29 -2.11 3.25
C SER A 157 8.75 -2.19 2.79
N SER A 158 9.56 -2.89 3.57
CA SER A 158 10.89 -3.37 3.14
C SER A 158 10.84 -4.82 2.61
N GLY A 159 9.66 -5.37 2.40
CA GLY A 159 9.46 -6.80 2.16
C GLY A 159 9.43 -7.61 3.46
N LEU A 160 10.33 -7.31 4.39
CA LEU A 160 10.42 -7.98 5.69
C LEU A 160 9.52 -7.35 6.75
N ILE A 161 9.39 -6.04 6.73
CA ILE A 161 8.60 -5.22 7.67
C ILE A 161 7.52 -4.51 6.90
N TRP A 162 6.31 -4.46 7.45
CA TRP A 162 5.14 -3.82 6.86
C TRP A 162 4.45 -2.93 7.87
N GLN A 163 4.07 -1.75 7.42
CA GLN A 163 3.29 -0.78 8.19
C GLN A 163 2.08 -0.35 7.38
N ILE A 164 0.99 -0.02 8.06
CA ILE A 164 -0.28 0.40 7.45
C ILE A 164 -0.64 1.79 7.95
N GLY A 165 -1.25 2.60 7.09
CA GLY A 165 -1.82 3.89 7.40
C GLY A 165 -3.16 4.12 6.70
N LYS A 166 -3.94 5.07 7.22
CA LYS A 166 -5.23 5.50 6.67
C LYS A 166 -5.27 7.02 6.58
N LEU A 167 -5.65 7.53 5.42
CA LEU A 167 -6.02 8.92 5.21
C LEU A 167 -7.52 9.03 5.04
N GLU A 168 -8.18 9.82 5.89
CA GLU A 168 -9.62 10.08 5.86
C GLU A 168 -9.85 11.56 6.17
N GLY A 169 -10.46 12.28 5.25
CA GLY A 169 -10.51 13.73 5.31
C GLY A 169 -9.12 14.35 5.43
N LYS A 170 -8.88 15.08 6.51
CA LYS A 170 -7.59 15.71 6.85
C LYS A 170 -6.85 14.98 7.98
N LYS A 171 -7.15 13.71 8.22
CA LYS A 171 -6.52 12.91 9.28
C LYS A 171 -5.76 11.74 8.68
N PHE A 172 -4.46 11.71 8.90
CA PHE A 172 -3.59 10.58 8.56
C PHE A 172 -3.29 9.79 9.85
N THR A 173 -3.82 8.58 9.93
CA THR A 173 -3.52 7.63 10.99
C THR A 173 -2.42 6.68 10.52
N GLN A 174 -1.22 6.84 11.07
CA GLN A 174 -0.15 5.85 10.94
C GLN A 174 -0.33 4.85 12.08
N TYR A 175 -0.75 3.63 11.73
CA TYR A 175 -1.00 2.60 12.75
C TYR A 175 0.30 2.14 13.42
N ALA A 176 0.21 1.91 14.73
CA ALA A 176 1.36 1.48 15.54
C ALA A 176 1.72 0.00 15.34
N THR A 177 0.80 -0.79 14.77
CA THR A 177 1.03 -2.21 14.52
C THR A 177 2.06 -2.39 13.40
N ILE A 178 3.13 -3.10 13.73
CA ILE A 178 4.14 -3.53 12.77
C ILE A 178 3.88 -5.00 12.47
N PHE A 179 3.90 -5.34 11.19
CA PHE A 179 3.84 -6.72 10.72
C PHE A 179 5.20 -7.12 10.16
N THR A 180 5.54 -8.38 10.32
CA THR A 180 6.79 -8.94 9.80
C THR A 180 6.54 -10.18 8.97
N ILE A 181 7.43 -10.44 8.02
CA ILE A 181 7.36 -11.63 7.19
C ILE A 181 7.58 -12.91 8.00
N GLU A 182 8.24 -12.82 9.15
CA GLU A 182 8.46 -13.93 10.07
C GLU A 182 7.15 -14.43 10.70
N ASP A 183 6.19 -13.52 10.95
CA ASP A 183 4.84 -13.86 11.39
C ASP A 183 3.88 -13.68 10.19
N ILE A 184 4.06 -14.54 9.19
CA ILE A 184 3.34 -14.42 7.90
C ILE A 184 1.83 -14.55 8.06
N ASP A 185 1.34 -15.37 8.97
CA ASP A 185 -0.08 -15.58 9.20
C ASP A 185 -0.72 -14.31 9.82
N ARG A 186 0.01 -13.60 10.68
CA ARG A 186 -0.43 -12.31 11.22
C ARG A 186 -0.38 -11.22 10.15
N LEU A 187 0.67 -11.18 9.32
CA LEU A 187 0.74 -10.27 8.19
C LEU A 187 -0.43 -10.49 7.22
N PHE A 188 -0.72 -11.74 6.86
CA PHE A 188 -1.83 -12.09 5.98
C PHE A 188 -3.18 -11.69 6.57
N SER A 189 -3.38 -11.87 7.87
CA SER A 189 -4.59 -11.43 8.58
C SER A 189 -4.72 -9.90 8.56
N GLY A 190 -3.64 -9.17 8.73
CA GLY A 190 -3.59 -7.72 8.61
C GLY A 190 -3.93 -7.24 7.19
N LEU A 191 -3.31 -7.83 6.18
CA LEU A 191 -3.57 -7.49 4.78
C LEU A 191 -5.00 -7.86 4.35
N LYS A 192 -5.52 -9.01 4.79
CA LYS A 192 -6.91 -9.39 4.54
C LYS A 192 -7.88 -8.39 5.16
N THR A 193 -7.63 -7.98 6.40
CA THR A 193 -8.44 -6.93 7.04
C THR A 193 -8.42 -5.64 6.23
N LEU A 194 -7.24 -5.20 5.77
CA LEU A 194 -7.10 -4.02 4.92
C LEU A 194 -7.90 -4.17 3.62
N PHE A 195 -7.83 -5.33 2.97
CA PHE A 195 -8.53 -5.58 1.70
C PHE A 195 -10.05 -5.62 1.89
N GLU A 196 -10.54 -6.14 3.02
CA GLU A 196 -11.97 -6.03 3.36
C GLU A 196 -12.40 -4.58 3.58
N LEU A 197 -11.58 -3.77 4.26
CA LEU A 197 -11.84 -2.34 4.40
C LEU A 197 -11.85 -1.61 3.04
N CYS A 198 -10.96 -1.97 2.13
CA CYS A 198 -10.98 -1.47 0.75
C CYS A 198 -12.25 -1.90 0.00
N ARG A 199 -12.67 -3.17 0.16
CA ARG A 199 -13.88 -3.71 -0.49
C ARG A 199 -15.15 -2.96 -0.10
N LEU A 200 -15.25 -2.49 1.15
CA LEU A 200 -16.40 -1.69 1.61
C LEU A 200 -16.53 -0.36 0.88
N ASN A 201 -15.46 0.16 0.29
CA ASN A 201 -15.45 1.41 -0.48
C ASN A 201 -15.70 1.20 -1.98
N VAL A 202 -15.79 -0.05 -2.45
CA VAL A 202 -16.15 -0.39 -3.82
C VAL A 202 -17.67 -0.56 -3.89
N ARG A 203 -18.36 0.51 -4.21
CA ARG A 203 -19.81 0.53 -4.46
C ARG A 203 -20.10 0.53 -5.95
#